data_b0f416c2c8a19c640a52fb3e79d33c88
#
_entry.id   b0f416c2c8a19c640a52fb3e79d33c88
#
_cell.length_a   1.000
_cell.length_b   1.000
_cell.length_c   1.000
_cell.angle_alpha   90.00
_cell.angle_beta   90.00
_cell.angle_gamma   90.00
#
_symmetry.space_group_name_H-M   'P 1'
#
loop_
_entity.id
_entity.type
_entity.pdbx_description
1 polymer ?
#
loop_
_entity_poly.entity_id
_entity_poly.type
_entity_poly.pdbx_seq_one_letter_code
_entity_poly.pdbx_strand_id
1 'polypeptide(L)'
;SQANIVFVTNSIQPIQKQFNLSYAKYVIKSNINLMSQNVVIPEGAVLCFVDSGRIENGTLIGNGTKVMAQQNVVFSDNILLKGSWKADTAYSIWFDFKSDCIVDSSGRFISGSDNSQQMNNILLFDNLLFNCGVYYFKHANFQLHSDMIIDGGNSVFKWNTSLKADCFMAIGDSRGKWAGTSNIQLKNFTIIGNKLESDIKTEQCHGICIRYGSNIILSNLQSGFNRGDGLYIGNVYLESNIDHSPSYISVINCIFSDNHRQGSSITRANHVDFLGCKFINTNGTPPQAGLDIEPNDINISAYENCYYACENIRINNCFFSNNAGNGLLVAGRSKNREGKYIVNNIFVNNSVFDRGNIRAFGLKNMQVKDCDILTDSYGSVSYTHLRA
;
A
#
# COMPACT_ATOMS: atom_id res chain seq x y z
N SER A 1 29.25 -14.11 -25.71
CA SER A 1 28.70 -15.46 -26.01
C SER A 1 27.25 -15.32 -26.46
N GLN A 2 26.90 -15.90 -27.59
CA GLN A 2 25.53 -15.95 -28.05
C GLN A 2 24.71 -16.80 -27.06
N ALA A 3 23.63 -16.26 -26.51
CA ALA A 3 22.77 -17.01 -25.59
C ALA A 3 22.12 -18.20 -26.32
N ASN A 4 22.10 -19.39 -25.70
CA ASN A 4 21.39 -20.54 -26.23
C ASN A 4 19.89 -20.22 -26.37
N ILE A 5 19.31 -20.55 -27.50
CA ILE A 5 17.88 -20.34 -27.80
C ILE A 5 17.17 -21.69 -27.79
N VAL A 6 16.12 -21.80 -26.99
CA VAL A 6 15.27 -23.01 -26.91
C VAL A 6 13.83 -22.60 -27.24
N PHE A 7 13.22 -23.32 -28.20
CA PHE A 7 11.80 -23.15 -28.51
C PHE A 7 10.97 -24.13 -27.69
N VAL A 8 10.07 -23.59 -26.86
CA VAL A 8 9.23 -24.42 -25.99
C VAL A 8 7.96 -24.83 -26.73
N THR A 9 7.60 -26.10 -26.67
CA THR A 9 6.42 -26.69 -27.36
C THR A 9 5.65 -27.63 -26.43
N ASN A 10 4.36 -27.88 -26.73
CA ASN A 10 3.59 -28.93 -26.04
C ASN A 10 3.94 -30.36 -26.49
N SER A 11 4.68 -30.51 -27.58
CA SER A 11 5.01 -31.84 -28.16
C SER A 11 6.04 -32.60 -27.34
N ILE A 12 6.79 -31.94 -26.48
CA ILE A 12 7.82 -32.57 -25.62
C ILE A 12 7.32 -32.55 -24.17
N GLN A 13 7.01 -33.72 -23.64
CA GLN A 13 6.50 -33.87 -22.27
C GLN A 13 7.46 -34.70 -21.40
N PRO A 14 7.49 -34.47 -20.09
CA PRO A 14 6.90 -33.31 -19.41
C PRO A 14 7.59 -32.00 -19.83
N ILE A 15 6.89 -30.92 -19.77
CA ILE A 15 7.39 -29.55 -20.14
C ILE A 15 8.71 -29.22 -19.44
N GLN A 16 8.90 -29.67 -18.19
CA GLN A 16 10.15 -29.48 -17.41
C GLN A 16 11.42 -29.91 -18.17
N LYS A 17 11.35 -30.93 -19.01
CA LYS A 17 12.53 -31.43 -19.80
C LYS A 17 13.10 -30.37 -20.73
N GLN A 18 12.27 -29.42 -21.16
CA GLN A 18 12.70 -28.36 -22.08
C GLN A 18 13.41 -27.21 -21.34
N PHE A 19 13.17 -27.05 -20.04
CA PHE A 19 13.83 -26.04 -19.18
C PHE A 19 15.04 -26.67 -18.48
N ASN A 20 16.18 -26.76 -19.17
CA ASN A 20 17.37 -27.48 -18.72
C ASN A 20 18.68 -26.71 -18.88
N LEU A 21 18.67 -25.49 -19.39
CA LEU A 21 19.85 -24.65 -19.61
C LEU A 21 19.74 -23.32 -18.85
N SER A 22 20.68 -23.07 -17.96
CA SER A 22 20.80 -21.77 -17.30
C SER A 22 21.23 -20.68 -18.30
N TYR A 23 20.81 -19.45 -18.05
CA TYR A 23 21.11 -18.26 -18.86
C TYR A 23 20.70 -18.39 -20.34
N ALA A 24 19.79 -19.31 -20.65
CA ALA A 24 19.25 -19.50 -22.00
C ALA A 24 18.03 -18.61 -22.25
N LYS A 25 17.74 -18.36 -23.51
CA LYS A 25 16.52 -17.71 -23.97
C LYS A 25 15.50 -18.77 -24.40
N TYR A 26 14.40 -18.85 -23.68
CA TYR A 26 13.28 -19.73 -23.98
C TYR A 26 12.22 -18.96 -24.76
N VAL A 27 11.96 -19.36 -25.98
CA VAL A 27 11.01 -18.68 -26.88
C VAL A 27 9.68 -19.44 -26.86
N ILE A 28 8.62 -18.73 -26.48
CA ILE A 28 7.26 -19.25 -26.39
C ILE A 28 6.42 -18.56 -27.49
N LYS A 29 6.00 -19.32 -28.52
CA LYS A 29 5.26 -18.82 -29.69
C LYS A 29 3.78 -19.22 -29.69
N SER A 30 3.41 -20.19 -28.90
CA SER A 30 2.05 -20.74 -28.81
C SER A 30 1.65 -20.91 -27.35
N ASN A 31 0.41 -21.31 -27.12
CA ASN A 31 -0.07 -21.62 -25.78
C ASN A 31 0.59 -22.90 -25.26
N ILE A 32 1.31 -22.80 -24.14
CA ILE A 32 1.96 -23.93 -23.45
C ILE A 32 1.13 -24.27 -22.21
N ASN A 33 0.57 -25.49 -22.21
CA ASN A 33 -0.19 -26.01 -21.07
C ASN A 33 0.73 -26.81 -20.15
N LEU A 34 0.86 -26.39 -18.90
CA LEU A 34 1.70 -27.08 -17.90
C LEU A 34 1.03 -28.32 -17.32
N MET A 35 -0.23 -28.59 -17.64
CA MET A 35 -0.97 -29.78 -17.18
C MET A 35 -0.96 -29.90 -15.63
N SER A 36 -1.17 -28.80 -14.95
CA SER A 36 -1.12 -28.66 -13.48
C SER A 36 0.23 -29.03 -12.84
N GLN A 37 1.31 -29.06 -13.62
CA GLN A 37 2.65 -29.38 -13.14
C GLN A 37 3.36 -28.14 -12.59
N ASN A 38 4.35 -28.38 -11.73
CA ASN A 38 5.34 -27.39 -11.31
C ASN A 38 6.53 -27.46 -12.28
N VAL A 39 6.86 -26.32 -12.89
CA VAL A 39 8.01 -26.20 -13.78
C VAL A 39 9.01 -25.21 -13.18
N VAL A 40 10.23 -25.68 -12.93
CA VAL A 40 11.34 -24.87 -12.43
C VAL A 40 12.12 -24.31 -13.61
N ILE A 41 12.21 -23.00 -13.67
CA ILE A 41 12.98 -22.30 -14.69
C ILE A 41 14.45 -22.23 -14.26
N PRO A 42 15.41 -22.60 -15.11
CA PRO A 42 16.83 -22.53 -14.77
C PRO A 42 17.29 -21.11 -14.46
N GLU A 43 18.38 -21.02 -13.69
CA GLU A 43 18.95 -19.77 -13.25
C GLU A 43 19.21 -18.79 -14.40
N GLY A 44 18.83 -17.52 -14.21
CA GLY A 44 19.10 -16.44 -15.14
C GLY A 44 18.48 -16.58 -16.54
N ALA A 45 17.54 -17.50 -16.70
CA ALA A 45 16.86 -17.71 -17.97
C ALA A 45 15.99 -16.49 -18.37
N VAL A 46 15.80 -16.33 -19.67
CA VAL A 46 14.90 -15.33 -20.26
C VAL A 46 13.72 -16.05 -20.91
N LEU A 47 12.50 -15.76 -20.45
CA LEU A 47 11.28 -16.16 -21.15
C LEU A 47 10.89 -15.08 -22.15
N CYS A 48 10.90 -15.42 -23.43
CA CYS A 48 10.57 -14.51 -24.53
C CYS A 48 9.25 -14.95 -25.16
N PHE A 49 8.19 -14.21 -24.91
CA PHE A 49 6.88 -14.45 -25.50
C PHE A 49 6.76 -13.69 -26.80
N VAL A 50 6.45 -14.37 -27.86
CA VAL A 50 6.27 -13.83 -29.20
C VAL A 50 4.96 -14.33 -29.80
N ASP A 51 4.41 -13.62 -30.75
CA ASP A 51 3.14 -13.94 -31.39
C ASP A 51 2.00 -14.14 -30.37
N SER A 52 1.36 -15.31 -30.35
CA SER A 52 0.33 -15.69 -29.39
C SER A 52 0.85 -16.51 -28.21
N GLY A 53 2.17 -16.45 -27.96
CA GLY A 53 2.83 -17.22 -26.90
C GLY A 53 2.29 -16.87 -25.52
N ARG A 54 1.87 -17.90 -24.79
CA ARG A 54 1.43 -17.79 -23.38
C ARG A 54 1.62 -19.13 -22.66
N ILE A 55 1.56 -19.09 -21.35
CA ILE A 55 1.64 -20.28 -20.49
C ILE A 55 0.39 -20.34 -19.61
N GLU A 56 -0.18 -21.54 -19.46
CA GLU A 56 -1.39 -21.78 -18.70
C GLU A 56 -1.32 -23.04 -17.84
N ASN A 57 -2.21 -23.10 -16.83
CA ASN A 57 -2.56 -24.29 -16.07
C ASN A 57 -1.37 -24.96 -15.37
N GLY A 58 -0.84 -24.31 -14.33
CA GLY A 58 0.22 -24.86 -13.49
C GLY A 58 1.01 -23.84 -12.71
N THR A 59 2.18 -24.21 -12.25
CA THR A 59 3.08 -23.33 -11.48
C THR A 59 4.42 -23.18 -12.20
N LEU A 60 4.86 -21.93 -12.35
CA LEU A 60 6.22 -21.60 -12.79
C LEU A 60 7.03 -21.09 -11.60
N ILE A 61 8.21 -21.68 -11.42
CA ILE A 61 9.15 -21.28 -10.35
C ILE A 61 10.35 -20.61 -11.02
N GLY A 62 10.39 -19.28 -10.96
CA GLY A 62 11.47 -18.46 -11.49
C GLY A 62 12.72 -18.49 -10.62
N ASN A 63 13.88 -18.30 -11.23
CA ASN A 63 15.17 -18.22 -10.58
C ASN A 63 15.99 -17.06 -11.20
N GLY A 64 15.68 -15.83 -10.80
CA GLY A 64 16.19 -14.64 -11.49
C GLY A 64 15.71 -14.53 -12.93
N THR A 65 14.55 -15.11 -13.23
CA THR A 65 14.00 -15.24 -14.59
C THR A 65 13.53 -13.91 -15.14
N LYS A 66 14.06 -13.49 -16.29
CA LYS A 66 13.60 -12.27 -16.99
C LYS A 66 12.47 -12.61 -17.95
N VAL A 67 11.39 -11.83 -17.91
CA VAL A 67 10.28 -11.89 -18.87
C VAL A 67 10.44 -10.79 -19.91
N MET A 68 10.30 -11.17 -21.19
CA MET A 68 10.24 -10.26 -22.34
C MET A 68 8.99 -10.58 -23.14
N ALA A 69 8.08 -9.64 -23.23
CA ALA A 69 6.81 -9.79 -23.94
C ALA A 69 6.28 -8.43 -24.41
N GLN A 70 5.39 -8.46 -25.39
CA GLN A 70 4.53 -7.33 -25.73
C GLN A 70 3.39 -7.18 -24.69
N GLN A 71 2.56 -6.15 -24.83
CA GLN A 71 1.42 -5.93 -23.95
C GLN A 71 0.22 -6.80 -24.35
N ASN A 72 0.32 -8.10 -24.14
CA ASN A 72 -0.73 -9.09 -24.33
C ASN A 72 -0.67 -10.13 -23.20
N VAL A 73 -1.70 -10.96 -23.06
CA VAL A 73 -1.71 -12.02 -22.05
C VAL A 73 -0.62 -13.05 -22.34
N VAL A 74 0.28 -13.25 -21.37
CA VAL A 74 1.36 -14.25 -21.44
C VAL A 74 1.30 -15.28 -20.32
N PHE A 75 0.68 -14.94 -19.21
CA PHE A 75 0.34 -15.83 -18.11
C PHE A 75 -1.17 -15.83 -17.95
N SER A 76 -1.84 -16.95 -18.20
CA SER A 76 -3.29 -17.00 -17.99
C SER A 76 -3.66 -16.96 -16.51
N ASP A 77 -4.93 -16.68 -16.22
CA ASP A 77 -5.45 -16.52 -14.87
C ASP A 77 -5.29 -17.74 -13.94
N ASN A 78 -5.03 -18.92 -14.53
CA ASN A 78 -4.80 -20.19 -13.82
C ASN A 78 -3.31 -20.56 -13.67
N ILE A 79 -2.39 -19.62 -13.91
CA ILE A 79 -0.95 -19.76 -13.61
C ILE A 79 -0.64 -19.22 -12.24
N LEU A 80 0.18 -19.96 -11.49
CA LEU A 80 0.82 -19.49 -10.27
C LEU A 80 2.32 -19.25 -10.51
N LEU A 81 2.79 -18.05 -10.25
CA LEU A 81 4.21 -17.73 -10.24
C LEU A 81 4.79 -17.87 -8.82
N LYS A 82 6.01 -18.40 -8.72
CA LYS A 82 6.81 -18.47 -7.50
C LYS A 82 8.28 -18.15 -7.83
N GLY A 83 9.09 -17.94 -6.79
CA GLY A 83 10.51 -17.65 -6.94
C GLY A 83 10.79 -16.21 -7.32
N SER A 84 11.85 -15.95 -8.07
CA SER A 84 12.33 -14.60 -8.39
C SER A 84 12.22 -14.28 -9.87
N TRP A 85 11.62 -13.13 -10.14
CA TRP A 85 11.27 -12.70 -11.50
C TRP A 85 11.78 -11.28 -11.76
N LYS A 86 12.07 -10.97 -13.02
CA LYS A 86 12.54 -9.67 -13.49
C LYS A 86 11.83 -9.27 -14.78
N ALA A 87 11.57 -8.00 -14.92
CA ALA A 87 11.15 -7.38 -16.18
C ALA A 87 11.58 -5.90 -16.16
N ASP A 88 11.74 -5.29 -17.33
CA ASP A 88 11.95 -3.84 -17.40
C ASP A 88 10.67 -3.13 -16.91
N THR A 89 9.51 -3.63 -17.33
CA THR A 89 8.19 -3.30 -16.79
C THR A 89 7.30 -4.53 -16.90
N ALA A 90 6.64 -4.93 -15.82
CA ALA A 90 5.61 -5.95 -15.81
C ALA A 90 4.23 -5.29 -15.96
N TYR A 91 3.49 -5.68 -16.97
CA TYR A 91 2.18 -5.11 -17.29
C TYR A 91 1.05 -5.96 -16.72
N SER A 92 0.01 -5.35 -16.17
CA SER A 92 -1.15 -6.11 -15.63
C SER A 92 -1.78 -7.02 -16.68
N ILE A 93 -1.79 -6.58 -17.95
CA ILE A 93 -2.32 -7.41 -19.05
C ILE A 93 -1.57 -8.73 -19.22
N TRP A 94 -0.29 -8.82 -18.86
CA TRP A 94 0.47 -10.07 -18.93
C TRP A 94 -0.16 -11.19 -18.10
N PHE A 95 -0.82 -10.84 -17.00
CA PHE A 95 -1.37 -11.76 -16.00
C PHE A 95 -2.87 -11.98 -16.14
N ASP A 96 -3.45 -11.56 -17.25
CA ASP A 96 -4.87 -11.71 -17.54
C ASP A 96 -5.82 -11.09 -16.50
N PHE A 97 -5.43 -9.92 -15.97
CA PHE A 97 -6.30 -9.15 -15.08
C PHE A 97 -7.62 -8.81 -15.76
N LYS A 98 -8.73 -9.05 -15.08
CA LYS A 98 -10.10 -8.74 -15.56
C LYS A 98 -10.56 -7.40 -15.00
N SER A 99 -10.73 -6.41 -15.86
CA SER A 99 -11.22 -5.07 -15.48
C SER A 99 -12.75 -4.98 -15.59
N ASP A 100 -13.44 -5.97 -15.07
CA ASP A 100 -14.90 -6.17 -15.17
C ASP A 100 -15.65 -5.87 -13.87
N CYS A 101 -14.98 -5.22 -12.90
CA CYS A 101 -15.60 -4.86 -11.65
C CYS A 101 -16.64 -3.76 -11.83
N ILE A 102 -17.83 -4.01 -11.32
CA ILE A 102 -18.94 -3.06 -11.27
C ILE A 102 -19.19 -2.68 -9.82
N VAL A 103 -19.22 -1.39 -9.55
CA VAL A 103 -19.64 -0.80 -8.27
C VAL A 103 -20.86 0.09 -8.51
N ASP A 104 -21.70 0.26 -7.49
CA ASP A 104 -22.79 1.24 -7.55
C ASP A 104 -22.29 2.68 -7.37
N SER A 105 -23.19 3.64 -7.40
CA SER A 105 -22.89 5.07 -7.22
C SER A 105 -22.27 5.42 -5.85
N SER A 106 -22.40 4.54 -4.86
CA SER A 106 -21.80 4.70 -3.53
C SER A 106 -20.43 4.02 -3.40
N GLY A 107 -19.97 3.27 -4.42
CA GLY A 107 -18.74 2.48 -4.39
C GLY A 107 -18.91 1.07 -3.84
N ARG A 108 -20.16 0.61 -3.59
CA ARG A 108 -20.44 -0.76 -3.16
C ARG A 108 -20.24 -1.74 -4.31
N PHE A 109 -19.62 -2.87 -4.03
CA PHE A 109 -19.41 -3.94 -5.00
C PHE A 109 -20.72 -4.56 -5.47
N ILE A 110 -20.87 -4.72 -6.79
CA ILE A 110 -22.00 -5.41 -7.43
C ILE A 110 -21.54 -6.74 -8.02
N SER A 111 -20.52 -6.71 -8.88
CA SER A 111 -19.98 -7.89 -9.56
C SER A 111 -18.57 -7.65 -10.05
N GLY A 112 -17.85 -8.71 -10.35
CA GLY A 112 -16.50 -8.65 -10.94
C GLY A 112 -15.72 -9.93 -10.69
N SER A 113 -14.77 -10.21 -11.56
CA SER A 113 -13.83 -11.33 -11.42
C SER A 113 -12.79 -11.03 -10.35
N ASP A 114 -12.43 -12.04 -9.55
CA ASP A 114 -11.40 -11.91 -8.53
C ASP A 114 -10.00 -11.95 -9.16
N ASN A 115 -9.26 -10.87 -9.03
CA ASN A 115 -7.89 -10.71 -9.52
C ASN A 115 -6.81 -10.96 -8.44
N SER A 116 -7.16 -11.58 -7.33
CA SER A 116 -6.23 -11.72 -6.20
C SER A 116 -5.01 -12.57 -6.52
N GLN A 117 -5.16 -13.64 -7.32
CA GLN A 117 -4.02 -14.45 -7.74
C GLN A 117 -3.11 -13.69 -8.72
N GLN A 118 -3.70 -12.97 -9.67
CA GLN A 118 -2.98 -12.11 -10.61
C GLN A 118 -2.16 -11.05 -9.87
N MET A 119 -2.72 -10.44 -8.82
CA MET A 119 -2.00 -9.49 -7.97
C MET A 119 -0.79 -10.16 -7.30
N ASN A 120 -0.95 -11.36 -6.73
CA ASN A 120 0.18 -12.08 -6.14
C ASN A 120 1.27 -12.42 -7.17
N ASN A 121 0.90 -12.71 -8.40
CA ASN A 121 1.86 -12.98 -9.47
C ASN A 121 2.64 -11.73 -9.89
N ILE A 122 1.95 -10.61 -10.14
CA ILE A 122 2.61 -9.38 -10.61
C ILE A 122 3.50 -8.76 -9.52
N LEU A 123 3.14 -8.92 -8.24
CA LEU A 123 3.93 -8.42 -7.10
C LEU A 123 5.28 -9.15 -6.91
N LEU A 124 5.60 -10.14 -7.73
CA LEU A 124 6.94 -10.74 -7.78
C LEU A 124 7.93 -9.92 -8.62
N PHE A 125 7.47 -8.86 -9.29
CA PHE A 125 8.29 -7.97 -10.12
C PHE A 125 8.47 -6.61 -9.45
N ASP A 126 9.51 -5.87 -9.86
CA ASP A 126 9.85 -4.59 -9.22
C ASP A 126 9.10 -3.40 -9.85
N ASN A 127 8.97 -3.35 -11.17
CA ASN A 127 8.33 -2.25 -11.89
C ASN A 127 7.01 -2.70 -12.51
N LEU A 128 5.89 -2.18 -12.01
CA LEU A 128 4.55 -2.59 -12.38
C LEU A 128 3.80 -1.46 -13.05
N LEU A 129 3.11 -1.76 -14.15
CA LEU A 129 2.19 -0.84 -14.80
C LEU A 129 0.84 -1.51 -15.04
N PHE A 130 -0.21 -0.92 -14.47
CA PHE A 130 -1.58 -1.39 -14.67
C PHE A 130 -2.22 -0.70 -15.86
N ASN A 131 -2.95 -1.45 -16.66
CA ASN A 131 -3.86 -0.88 -17.66
C ASN A 131 -5.04 -0.26 -16.92
N CYS A 132 -5.47 0.92 -17.36
CA CYS A 132 -6.60 1.61 -16.76
C CYS A 132 -7.85 0.71 -16.75
N GLY A 133 -8.46 0.53 -15.58
CA GLY A 133 -9.64 -0.32 -15.40
C GLY A 133 -10.12 -0.38 -13.97
N VAL A 134 -11.22 -1.07 -13.74
CA VAL A 134 -11.78 -1.32 -12.41
C VAL A 134 -11.61 -2.79 -12.08
N TYR A 135 -10.77 -3.10 -11.10
CA TYR A 135 -10.37 -4.44 -10.73
C TYR A 135 -10.92 -4.81 -9.36
N TYR A 136 -11.45 -6.02 -9.24
CA TYR A 136 -11.94 -6.55 -7.97
C TYR A 136 -10.94 -7.53 -7.35
N PHE A 137 -10.82 -7.46 -6.01
CA PHE A 137 -9.97 -8.32 -5.20
C PHE A 137 -10.77 -8.87 -4.01
N LYS A 138 -10.87 -10.18 -3.95
CA LYS A 138 -11.50 -10.89 -2.83
C LYS A 138 -10.57 -11.04 -1.63
N HIS A 139 -9.26 -10.99 -1.88
CA HIS A 139 -8.22 -11.08 -0.85
C HIS A 139 -7.57 -9.71 -0.60
N ALA A 140 -6.78 -9.64 0.45
CA ALA A 140 -6.07 -8.45 0.90
C ALA A 140 -4.70 -8.84 1.49
N ASN A 141 -4.05 -7.93 2.20
CA ASN A 141 -2.71 -8.09 2.74
C ASN A 141 -1.65 -8.37 1.65
N PHE A 142 -1.78 -7.70 0.50
CA PHE A 142 -0.79 -7.77 -0.56
C PHE A 142 0.52 -7.16 -0.09
N GLN A 143 1.50 -8.03 0.16
CA GLN A 143 2.79 -7.64 0.71
C GLN A 143 3.71 -7.10 -0.39
N LEU A 144 4.19 -5.87 -0.20
CA LEU A 144 5.16 -5.24 -1.09
C LEU A 144 6.59 -5.51 -0.59
N HIS A 145 7.53 -5.61 -1.53
CA HIS A 145 8.96 -5.76 -1.23
C HIS A 145 9.74 -4.49 -1.58
N SER A 146 11.01 -4.43 -1.20
CA SER A 146 11.88 -3.27 -1.51
C SER A 146 12.07 -3.04 -3.00
N ASP A 147 12.37 -1.80 -3.35
CA ASP A 147 12.70 -1.37 -4.71
C ASP A 147 11.55 -1.48 -5.72
N MET A 148 10.29 -1.45 -5.25
CA MET A 148 9.10 -1.52 -6.11
C MET A 148 8.63 -0.15 -6.58
N ILE A 149 8.21 -0.11 -7.84
CA ILE A 149 7.43 0.99 -8.42
C ILE A 149 6.11 0.42 -8.93
N ILE A 150 4.99 0.87 -8.38
CA ILE A 150 3.66 0.49 -8.83
C ILE A 150 2.97 1.72 -9.41
N ASP A 151 2.80 1.74 -10.72
CA ASP A 151 1.97 2.71 -11.42
C ASP A 151 0.62 2.06 -11.76
N GLY A 152 -0.42 2.54 -11.09
CA GLY A 152 -1.77 1.99 -11.27
C GLY A 152 -2.46 2.41 -12.57
N GLY A 153 -1.85 3.28 -13.40
CA GLY A 153 -2.42 3.69 -14.67
C GLY A 153 -3.82 4.31 -14.56
N ASN A 154 -4.11 5.00 -13.45
CA ASN A 154 -5.41 5.53 -13.07
C ASN A 154 -6.51 4.46 -12.86
N SER A 155 -6.11 3.27 -12.48
CA SER A 155 -7.04 2.17 -12.16
C SER A 155 -7.74 2.35 -10.82
N VAL A 156 -8.86 1.65 -10.67
CA VAL A 156 -9.58 1.49 -9.42
C VAL A 156 -9.41 0.05 -8.91
N PHE A 157 -8.93 -0.09 -7.69
CA PHE A 157 -8.79 -1.35 -6.98
C PHE A 157 -9.90 -1.46 -5.93
N LYS A 158 -10.97 -2.16 -6.26
CA LYS A 158 -12.06 -2.48 -5.33
C LYS A 158 -11.74 -3.76 -4.59
N TRP A 159 -11.69 -3.71 -3.26
CA TRP A 159 -11.47 -4.92 -2.48
C TRP A 159 -12.57 -5.15 -1.45
N ASN A 160 -12.88 -6.42 -1.25
CA ASN A 160 -13.85 -6.86 -0.25
C ASN A 160 -13.50 -8.28 0.18
N THR A 161 -13.05 -8.45 1.42
CA THR A 161 -12.79 -9.77 2.00
C THR A 161 -13.79 -10.06 3.10
N SER A 162 -14.24 -11.30 3.19
CA SER A 162 -15.03 -11.79 4.32
C SER A 162 -14.18 -12.08 5.56
N LEU A 163 -12.85 -12.10 5.41
CA LEU A 163 -11.91 -12.32 6.49
C LEU A 163 -11.44 -11.00 7.08
N LYS A 164 -11.12 -11.00 8.37
CA LYS A 164 -10.46 -9.87 9.01
C LYS A 164 -9.06 -9.71 8.40
N ALA A 165 -8.84 -8.62 7.69
CA ALA A 165 -7.56 -8.27 7.09
C ALA A 165 -6.94 -7.07 7.81
N ASP A 166 -5.63 -6.92 7.74
CA ASP A 166 -4.95 -5.73 8.22
C ASP A 166 -5.19 -4.54 7.28
N CYS A 167 -4.89 -4.74 5.99
CA CYS A 167 -5.01 -3.72 4.97
C CYS A 167 -5.09 -4.36 3.57
N PHE A 168 -5.36 -3.55 2.57
CA PHE A 168 -5.30 -4.01 1.19
C PHE A 168 -3.84 -4.22 0.75
N MET A 169 -2.98 -3.18 0.88
CA MET A 169 -1.54 -3.27 0.56
C MET A 169 -0.70 -3.01 1.80
N ALA A 170 0.34 -3.82 2.02
CA ALA A 170 1.23 -3.75 3.16
C ALA A 170 2.70 -3.49 2.74
N ILE A 171 3.31 -2.49 3.35
CA ILE A 171 4.74 -2.17 3.25
C ILE A 171 5.38 -2.47 4.61
N GLY A 172 6.39 -3.34 4.63
CA GLY A 172 6.99 -3.83 5.87
C GLY A 172 6.16 -4.92 6.55
N ASP A 173 6.80 -5.72 7.40
CA ASP A 173 6.15 -6.86 8.05
C ASP A 173 5.41 -6.45 9.33
N SER A 174 4.12 -6.72 9.40
CA SER A 174 3.28 -6.50 10.58
C SER A 174 3.52 -7.51 11.72
N ARG A 175 4.26 -8.59 11.47
CA ARG A 175 4.42 -9.72 12.40
C ARG A 175 5.75 -9.74 13.16
N GLY A 176 6.47 -8.62 13.21
CA GLY A 176 7.69 -8.48 14.01
C GLY A 176 8.95 -9.06 13.40
N LYS A 177 8.91 -9.59 12.18
CA LYS A 177 10.11 -9.93 11.42
C LYS A 177 10.42 -8.81 10.45
N TRP A 178 11.27 -7.90 10.86
CA TRP A 178 11.68 -6.79 10.02
C TRP A 178 12.45 -7.27 8.79
N ALA A 179 11.94 -6.96 7.62
CA ALA A 179 12.56 -7.31 6.35
C ALA A 179 13.33 -6.14 5.71
N GLY A 180 13.42 -4.98 6.37
CA GLY A 180 14.13 -3.82 5.81
C GLY A 180 13.52 -3.28 4.53
N THR A 181 12.19 -3.23 4.46
CA THR A 181 11.48 -2.77 3.25
C THR A 181 11.75 -1.29 2.98
N SER A 182 12.21 -0.95 1.78
CA SER A 182 12.56 0.42 1.42
C SER A 182 12.46 0.68 -0.08
N ASN A 183 12.53 1.97 -0.46
CA ASN A 183 12.55 2.42 -1.85
C ASN A 183 11.28 1.99 -2.60
N ILE A 184 10.11 2.36 -2.11
CA ILE A 184 8.83 2.03 -2.72
C ILE A 184 8.18 3.29 -3.26
N GLN A 185 7.67 3.22 -4.48
CA GLN A 185 6.85 4.26 -5.07
C GLN A 185 5.50 3.67 -5.51
N LEU A 186 4.41 4.22 -4.96
CA LEU A 186 3.03 3.91 -5.36
C LEU A 186 2.41 5.14 -5.98
N LYS A 187 1.82 5.00 -7.17
CA LYS A 187 1.24 6.15 -7.86
C LYS A 187 0.06 5.82 -8.77
N ASN A 188 -0.80 6.83 -8.96
CA ASN A 188 -1.86 6.85 -9.98
C ASN A 188 -2.88 5.72 -9.86
N PHE A 189 -3.47 5.50 -8.70
CA PHE A 189 -4.60 4.57 -8.54
C PHE A 189 -5.52 4.95 -7.38
N THR A 190 -6.70 4.37 -7.41
CA THR A 190 -7.72 4.50 -6.36
C THR A 190 -7.95 3.16 -5.68
N ILE A 191 -7.97 3.14 -4.36
CA ILE A 191 -8.42 2.02 -3.55
C ILE A 191 -9.82 2.33 -3.04
N ILE A 192 -10.77 1.42 -3.27
CA ILE A 192 -12.11 1.43 -2.68
C ILE A 192 -12.23 0.22 -1.76
N GLY A 193 -12.33 0.49 -0.47
CA GLY A 193 -12.39 -0.54 0.56
C GLY A 193 -13.78 -1.15 0.76
N ASN A 194 -13.94 -1.85 1.85
CA ASN A 194 -15.10 -2.69 2.18
C ASN A 194 -16.03 -2.08 3.25
N LYS A 195 -15.99 -0.77 3.47
CA LYS A 195 -16.81 -0.09 4.48
C LYS A 195 -18.31 -0.36 4.31
N LEU A 196 -18.77 -0.46 3.08
CA LEU A 196 -20.19 -0.58 2.74
C LEU A 196 -20.69 -2.04 2.68
N GLU A 197 -19.78 -3.01 2.60
CA GLU A 197 -20.10 -4.44 2.50
C GLU A 197 -19.88 -5.22 3.78
N SER A 198 -19.19 -4.65 4.77
CA SER A 198 -18.77 -5.37 5.96
C SER A 198 -19.24 -4.69 7.23
N ASP A 199 -19.88 -5.46 8.11
CA ASP A 199 -20.21 -5.06 9.47
C ASP A 199 -19.14 -5.48 10.49
N ILE A 200 -17.98 -5.94 10.03
CA ILE A 200 -16.88 -6.36 10.89
C ILE A 200 -16.46 -5.19 11.78
N LYS A 201 -16.62 -5.33 13.08
CA LYS A 201 -16.11 -4.39 14.06
C LYS A 201 -14.61 -4.60 14.20
N THR A 202 -13.84 -3.73 13.62
CA THR A 202 -12.37 -3.78 13.65
C THR A 202 -11.79 -2.39 13.51
N GLU A 203 -10.63 -2.18 14.08
CA GLU A 203 -9.80 -0.99 13.82
C GLU A 203 -8.81 -1.22 12.66
N GLN A 204 -8.81 -2.41 12.10
CA GLN A 204 -8.01 -2.82 10.95
C GLN A 204 -8.82 -2.64 9.65
N CYS A 205 -8.41 -3.30 8.58
CA CYS A 205 -8.95 -3.15 7.22
C CYS A 205 -8.65 -1.76 6.63
N HIS A 206 -7.37 -1.37 6.71
CA HIS A 206 -6.88 -0.12 6.13
C HIS A 206 -6.70 -0.25 4.60
N GLY A 207 -6.63 0.86 3.91
CA GLY A 207 -6.27 0.86 2.48
C GLY A 207 -4.80 0.48 2.29
N ILE A 208 -3.90 1.25 2.86
CA ILE A 208 -2.44 1.01 2.83
C ILE A 208 -1.90 1.02 4.25
N CYS A 209 -1.03 0.06 4.59
CA CYS A 209 -0.25 0.05 5.80
C CYS A 209 1.23 0.22 5.50
N ILE A 210 1.90 1.14 6.19
CA ILE A 210 3.36 1.29 6.18
C ILE A 210 3.88 0.92 7.57
N ARG A 211 4.54 -0.23 7.65
CA ARG A 211 5.13 -0.74 8.88
C ARG A 211 6.57 -1.13 8.61
N TYR A 212 7.51 -0.65 9.43
CA TYR A 212 8.94 -0.94 9.24
C TYR A 212 9.47 -0.58 7.83
N GLY A 213 8.96 0.50 7.23
CA GLY A 213 9.34 0.92 5.89
C GLY A 213 10.08 2.25 5.87
N SER A 214 11.00 2.44 4.92
CA SER A 214 11.71 3.71 4.72
C SER A 214 11.82 4.09 3.25
N ASN A 215 11.97 5.39 2.99
CA ASN A 215 12.08 5.94 1.65
C ASN A 215 10.90 5.53 0.75
N ILE A 216 9.71 5.98 1.12
CA ILE A 216 8.44 5.59 0.50
C ILE A 216 7.78 6.85 -0.08
N ILE A 217 7.33 6.76 -1.31
CA ILE A 217 6.61 7.82 -2.00
C ILE A 217 5.22 7.30 -2.39
N LEU A 218 4.19 7.98 -1.91
CA LEU A 218 2.81 7.80 -2.34
C LEU A 218 2.39 9.04 -3.11
N SER A 219 1.96 8.92 -4.36
CA SER A 219 1.60 10.08 -5.17
C SER A 219 0.36 9.84 -6.02
N ASN A 220 -0.52 10.85 -6.08
CA ASN A 220 -1.76 10.79 -6.87
C ASN A 220 -2.59 9.53 -6.56
N LEU A 221 -2.71 9.18 -5.29
CA LEU A 221 -3.53 8.06 -4.82
C LEU A 221 -4.82 8.57 -4.23
N GLN A 222 -5.85 7.76 -4.35
CA GLN A 222 -7.06 7.89 -3.55
C GLN A 222 -7.26 6.60 -2.75
N SER A 223 -7.51 6.72 -1.44
CA SER A 223 -7.83 5.57 -0.58
C SER A 223 -9.06 5.89 0.25
N GLY A 224 -10.15 5.24 -0.07
CA GLY A 224 -11.45 5.54 0.52
C GLY A 224 -12.31 4.33 0.80
N PHE A 225 -13.40 4.55 1.57
CA PHE A 225 -14.36 3.52 1.95
C PHE A 225 -13.73 2.30 2.64
N ASN A 226 -12.60 2.47 3.33
CA ASN A 226 -11.99 1.41 4.13
C ASN A 226 -12.68 1.30 5.50
N ARG A 227 -12.78 0.10 6.06
CA ARG A 227 -13.30 -0.10 7.44
C ARG A 227 -12.34 0.45 8.50
N GLY A 228 -11.05 0.45 8.22
CA GLY A 228 -10.03 1.13 9.00
C GLY A 228 -9.73 2.52 8.44
N ASP A 229 -8.46 2.82 8.35
CA ASP A 229 -7.93 4.08 7.85
C ASP A 229 -7.67 4.01 6.33
N GLY A 230 -7.63 5.15 5.67
CA GLY A 230 -7.15 5.22 4.28
C GLY A 230 -5.67 4.88 4.19
N LEU A 231 -4.86 5.43 5.11
CA LEU A 231 -3.43 5.14 5.24
C LEU A 231 -3.07 4.99 6.73
N TYR A 232 -2.43 3.88 7.08
CA TYR A 232 -1.87 3.64 8.40
C TYR A 232 -0.34 3.65 8.34
N ILE A 233 0.30 4.46 9.17
CA ILE A 233 1.77 4.52 9.32
C ILE A 233 2.12 4.22 10.77
N GLY A 234 2.83 3.13 11.02
CA GLY A 234 3.21 2.79 12.39
C GLY A 234 3.51 1.32 12.60
N ASN A 235 3.84 0.98 13.82
CA ASN A 235 4.13 -0.39 14.24
C ASN A 235 3.07 -0.90 15.20
N VAL A 236 2.61 -2.12 14.99
CA VAL A 236 1.64 -2.79 15.89
C VAL A 236 2.36 -3.49 17.03
N TYR A 237 3.57 -4.00 16.79
CA TYR A 237 4.36 -4.70 17.79
C TYR A 237 5.71 -4.02 17.97
N LEU A 238 6.04 -3.76 19.23
CA LEU A 238 7.31 -3.20 19.64
C LEU A 238 8.20 -4.36 20.15
N GLU A 239 9.11 -4.85 19.32
CA GLU A 239 10.24 -5.60 19.87
C GLU A 239 11.21 -4.61 20.51
N SER A 240 11.65 -4.93 21.71
CA SER A 240 12.25 -4.03 22.68
C SER A 240 13.59 -3.41 22.29
N ASN A 241 14.22 -3.74 21.18
CA ASN A 241 15.60 -3.36 20.92
C ASN A 241 15.89 -2.82 19.51
N ILE A 242 14.87 -2.60 18.65
CA ILE A 242 15.15 -2.24 17.26
C ILE A 242 14.36 -1.00 16.88
N ASP A 243 15.07 0.08 16.56
CA ASP A 243 14.47 1.30 16.03
C ASP A 243 14.16 1.15 14.54
N HIS A 244 13.04 0.49 14.23
CA HIS A 244 12.55 0.29 12.87
C HIS A 244 11.29 1.11 12.60
N SER A 245 11.28 2.34 13.10
CA SER A 245 10.19 3.26 12.80
C SER A 245 10.09 3.50 11.30
N PRO A 246 8.87 3.50 10.73
CA PRO A 246 8.67 4.00 9.38
C PRO A 246 9.29 5.39 9.25
N SER A 247 10.04 5.64 8.17
CA SER A 247 10.77 6.89 8.02
C SER A 247 10.93 7.34 6.58
N TYR A 248 11.10 8.65 6.39
CA TYR A 248 11.27 9.26 5.08
C TYR A 248 10.13 8.89 4.12
N ILE A 249 8.91 9.25 4.53
CA ILE A 249 7.67 8.96 3.79
C ILE A 249 7.15 10.25 3.21
N SER A 250 6.92 10.29 1.90
CA SER A 250 6.33 11.41 1.18
C SER A 250 4.96 11.01 0.63
N VAL A 251 3.93 11.75 1.00
CA VAL A 251 2.54 11.55 0.56
C VAL A 251 2.11 12.80 -0.21
N ILE A 252 1.98 12.68 -1.53
CA ILE A 252 1.87 13.82 -2.43
C ILE A 252 0.57 13.74 -3.23
N ASN A 253 -0.26 14.79 -3.17
CA ASN A 253 -1.51 14.89 -3.91
C ASN A 253 -2.43 13.67 -3.73
N CYS A 254 -2.50 13.11 -2.52
CA CYS A 254 -3.34 11.97 -2.21
C CYS A 254 -4.67 12.41 -1.58
N ILE A 255 -5.70 11.57 -1.76
CA ILE A 255 -7.04 11.80 -1.19
C ILE A 255 -7.39 10.62 -0.28
N PHE A 256 -7.69 10.92 0.97
CA PHE A 256 -8.18 9.96 1.95
C PHE A 256 -9.62 10.33 2.30
N SER A 257 -10.59 9.56 1.79
CA SER A 257 -12.00 9.95 1.87
C SER A 257 -12.90 8.82 2.35
N ASP A 258 -13.96 9.21 3.06
CA ASP A 258 -15.06 8.32 3.42
C ASP A 258 -14.66 7.06 4.23
N ASN A 259 -13.49 7.09 4.84
CA ASN A 259 -13.00 6.00 5.67
C ASN A 259 -13.78 5.90 6.99
N HIS A 260 -13.88 4.69 7.55
CA HIS A 260 -14.70 4.45 8.73
C HIS A 260 -14.01 4.90 10.02
N ARG A 261 -12.69 4.86 10.09
CA ARG A 261 -11.95 5.20 11.31
C ARG A 261 -11.19 6.54 11.16
N GLN A 262 -10.19 6.60 10.29
CA GLN A 262 -9.37 7.79 10.02
C GLN A 262 -9.17 7.99 8.53
N GLY A 263 -8.94 9.23 8.10
CA GLY A 263 -8.38 9.47 6.77
C GLY A 263 -6.98 8.87 6.69
N SER A 264 -6.10 9.28 7.61
CA SER A 264 -4.79 8.65 7.83
C SER A 264 -4.45 8.65 9.32
N SER A 265 -3.64 7.69 9.76
CA SER A 265 -3.10 7.66 11.12
C SER A 265 -1.59 7.43 11.14
N ILE A 266 -0.92 8.04 12.12
CA ILE A 266 0.50 7.85 12.41
C ILE A 266 0.62 7.47 13.88
N THR A 267 0.98 6.22 14.13
CA THR A 267 1.21 5.72 15.50
C THR A 267 2.70 5.66 15.86
N ARG A 268 3.55 5.60 14.84
CA ARG A 268 5.00 5.69 14.97
C ARG A 268 5.61 6.02 13.61
N ALA A 269 6.36 7.09 13.52
CA ALA A 269 7.14 7.44 12.33
C ALA A 269 8.10 8.61 12.57
N ASN A 270 9.11 8.71 11.71
CA ASN A 270 10.05 9.82 11.67
C ASN A 270 10.21 10.33 10.24
N HIS A 271 10.14 11.64 10.03
CA HIS A 271 10.16 12.28 8.70
C HIS A 271 9.02 11.81 7.79
N VAL A 272 7.83 12.36 8.01
CA VAL A 272 6.64 12.16 7.15
C VAL A 272 6.19 13.50 6.60
N ASP A 273 6.09 13.59 5.29
CA ASP A 273 5.63 14.78 4.60
C ASP A 273 4.30 14.52 3.87
N PHE A 274 3.25 15.25 4.22
CA PHE A 274 2.00 15.34 3.45
C PHE A 274 2.02 16.63 2.66
N LEU A 275 1.93 16.55 1.34
CA LEU A 275 1.91 17.70 0.44
C LEU A 275 0.70 17.65 -0.49
N GLY A 276 -0.16 18.66 -0.43
CA GLY A 276 -1.33 18.77 -1.31
C GLY A 276 -2.39 17.69 -1.10
N CYS A 277 -2.44 17.07 0.08
CA CYS A 277 -3.35 15.97 0.37
C CYS A 277 -4.73 16.47 0.84
N LYS A 278 -5.74 15.61 0.67
CA LYS A 278 -7.10 15.85 1.15
C LYS A 278 -7.52 14.75 2.12
N PHE A 279 -8.10 15.16 3.26
CA PHE A 279 -8.63 14.27 4.30
C PHE A 279 -10.09 14.64 4.53
N ILE A 280 -11.01 13.87 4.00
CA ILE A 280 -12.41 14.28 3.91
C ILE A 280 -13.40 13.18 4.26
N ASN A 281 -14.53 13.56 4.87
CA ASN A 281 -15.70 12.69 5.10
C ASN A 281 -15.42 11.46 5.98
N THR A 282 -14.43 11.50 6.85
CA THR A 282 -14.18 10.38 7.78
C THR A 282 -15.34 10.27 8.77
N ASN A 283 -15.98 9.10 8.82
CA ASN A 283 -17.15 8.89 9.69
C ASN A 283 -17.35 7.40 10.01
N GLY A 284 -17.43 7.06 11.29
CA GLY A 284 -17.70 5.70 11.76
C GLY A 284 -17.23 5.45 13.19
N THR A 285 -16.02 4.93 13.37
CA THR A 285 -15.44 4.65 14.69
C THR A 285 -14.53 5.78 15.16
N PRO A 286 -14.69 6.34 16.37
CA PRO A 286 -13.79 7.36 16.92
C PRO A 286 -12.31 6.92 16.86
N PRO A 287 -11.41 7.92 16.72
CA PRO A 287 -11.60 9.37 16.79
C PRO A 287 -12.14 10.04 15.51
N GLN A 288 -12.31 9.34 14.40
CA GLN A 288 -12.91 9.84 13.16
C GLN A 288 -12.22 11.10 12.61
N ALA A 289 -10.91 11.20 12.81
CA ALA A 289 -10.12 12.34 12.38
C ALA A 289 -9.75 12.26 10.89
N GLY A 290 -9.52 13.40 10.27
CA GLY A 290 -8.92 13.45 8.95
C GLY A 290 -7.51 12.88 8.98
N LEU A 291 -6.64 13.42 9.83
CA LEU A 291 -5.32 12.89 10.16
C LEU A 291 -5.18 12.76 11.69
N ASP A 292 -4.75 11.59 12.16
CA ASP A 292 -4.53 11.27 13.55
C ASP A 292 -3.05 10.94 13.81
N ILE A 293 -2.39 11.71 14.66
CA ILE A 293 -1.02 11.46 15.12
C ILE A 293 -1.10 11.06 16.59
N GLU A 294 -1.25 9.78 16.84
CA GLU A 294 -1.46 9.23 18.17
C GLU A 294 -0.58 7.98 18.38
N PRO A 295 0.56 8.11 19.09
CA PRO A 295 1.38 6.97 19.46
C PRO A 295 0.58 5.93 20.24
N ASN A 296 0.76 4.66 19.88
CA ASN A 296 0.18 3.56 20.64
C ASN A 296 0.72 3.56 22.08
N ASP A 297 -0.15 3.40 23.08
CA ASP A 297 0.19 3.33 24.52
C ASP A 297 0.94 2.05 24.93
N ILE A 298 1.55 1.36 24.00
CA ILE A 298 2.19 0.08 24.24
C ILE A 298 3.54 0.30 24.91
N ASN A 299 3.63 -0.11 26.18
CA ASN A 299 4.83 -0.21 27.01
C ASN A 299 5.89 0.87 26.82
N ILE A 300 5.90 1.82 27.72
CA ILE A 300 6.92 2.91 27.81
C ILE A 300 8.35 2.36 27.69
N SER A 301 8.59 1.10 28.09
CA SER A 301 9.88 0.43 27.94
C SER A 301 10.34 0.24 26.48
N ALA A 302 9.43 0.17 25.53
CA ALA A 302 9.78 0.06 24.12
C ALA A 302 10.34 1.36 23.51
N TYR A 303 10.18 2.48 24.21
CA TYR A 303 10.74 3.78 23.80
C TYR A 303 12.04 4.13 24.55
N GLU A 304 12.66 3.18 25.25
CA GLU A 304 13.90 3.42 25.99
C GLU A 304 15.05 3.90 25.11
N ASN A 305 15.07 3.47 23.86
CA ASN A 305 16.11 3.85 22.88
C ASN A 305 15.59 4.79 21.77
N CYS A 306 14.31 5.13 21.78
CA CYS A 306 13.69 6.06 20.84
C CYS A 306 13.22 7.29 21.62
N TYR A 307 13.84 8.43 21.37
CA TYR A 307 13.45 9.67 22.03
C TYR A 307 12.03 10.10 21.68
N TYR A 308 11.56 9.80 20.46
CA TYR A 308 10.22 10.15 19.98
C TYR A 308 9.58 9.02 19.17
N ALA A 309 8.28 8.82 19.39
CA ALA A 309 7.48 7.86 18.61
C ALA A 309 7.05 8.47 17.28
N CYS A 310 6.58 9.74 17.31
CA CYS A 310 6.19 10.47 16.12
C CYS A 310 6.98 11.79 16.08
N GLU A 311 7.79 11.96 15.05
CA GLU A 311 8.69 13.11 14.95
C GLU A 311 8.88 13.59 13.52
N ASN A 312 9.09 14.92 13.37
CA ASN A 312 9.38 15.57 12.10
C ASN A 312 8.28 15.31 11.05
N ILE A 313 7.02 15.57 11.41
CA ILE A 313 5.88 15.42 10.53
C ILE A 313 5.48 16.79 9.99
N ARG A 314 5.42 16.91 8.66
CA ARG A 314 5.05 18.13 7.95
C ARG A 314 3.76 17.94 7.17
N ILE A 315 2.87 18.91 7.27
CA ILE A 315 1.56 18.94 6.63
C ILE A 315 1.48 20.27 5.88
N ASN A 316 1.63 20.23 4.56
CA ASN A 316 1.72 21.43 3.73
C ASN A 316 0.67 21.41 2.62
N ASN A 317 -0.01 22.53 2.41
CA ASN A 317 -1.02 22.70 1.36
C ASN A 317 -2.11 21.61 1.39
N CYS A 318 -2.50 21.16 2.58
CA CYS A 318 -3.49 20.11 2.76
C CYS A 318 -4.89 20.69 3.03
N PHE A 319 -5.90 19.88 2.73
CA PHE A 319 -7.31 20.23 2.90
C PHE A 319 -8.00 19.20 3.78
N PHE A 320 -8.65 19.67 4.85
CA PHE A 320 -9.40 18.85 5.79
C PHE A 320 -10.84 19.32 5.79
N SER A 321 -11.79 18.42 5.53
CA SER A 321 -13.20 18.81 5.50
C SER A 321 -14.11 17.68 5.95
N ASN A 322 -15.17 18.06 6.65
CA ASN A 322 -16.32 17.19 6.93
C ASN A 322 -15.94 15.85 7.60
N ASN A 323 -14.89 15.84 8.42
CA ASN A 323 -14.56 14.69 9.26
C ASN A 323 -15.42 14.75 10.54
N ALA A 324 -16.01 13.63 10.96
CA ALA A 324 -16.90 13.60 12.12
C ALA A 324 -16.17 13.90 13.42
N GLY A 325 -14.87 13.61 13.48
CA GLY A 325 -13.97 14.05 14.54
C GLY A 325 -13.20 15.31 14.16
N ASN A 326 -11.92 15.37 14.56
CA ASN A 326 -11.07 16.51 14.25
C ASN A 326 -10.57 16.47 12.78
N GLY A 327 -10.30 17.62 12.18
CA GLY A 327 -9.53 17.65 10.93
C GLY A 327 -8.13 17.07 11.16
N LEU A 328 -7.40 17.61 12.14
CA LEU A 328 -6.13 17.10 12.62
C LEU A 328 -6.20 16.84 14.13
N LEU A 329 -5.89 15.62 14.55
CA LEU A 329 -5.68 15.25 15.95
C LEU A 329 -4.21 14.94 16.18
N VAL A 330 -3.59 15.57 17.18
CA VAL A 330 -2.26 15.23 17.68
C VAL A 330 -2.40 14.89 19.16
N ALA A 331 -2.35 13.61 19.49
CA ALA A 331 -2.63 13.10 20.84
C ALA A 331 -1.40 12.39 21.44
N GLY A 332 -0.43 13.17 21.90
CA GLY A 332 0.74 12.64 22.60
C GLY A 332 0.43 12.30 24.05
N ARG A 333 -0.40 11.28 24.28
CA ARG A 333 -0.90 10.90 25.62
C ARG A 333 0.21 10.42 26.56
N SER A 334 1.24 9.81 26.01
CA SER A 334 2.29 9.14 26.78
C SER A 334 3.55 10.00 26.89
N LYS A 335 4.27 9.81 27.98
CA LYS A 335 5.62 10.33 28.19
C LYS A 335 6.58 9.16 28.32
N ASN A 336 7.83 9.34 27.89
CA ASN A 336 8.88 8.37 28.13
C ASN A 336 9.25 8.28 29.64
N ARG A 337 10.14 7.38 30.04
CA ARG A 337 10.58 7.21 31.43
C ARG A 337 11.20 8.47 32.05
N GLU A 338 11.74 9.37 31.21
CA GLU A 338 12.30 10.64 31.66
C GLU A 338 11.22 11.73 31.78
N GLY A 339 9.94 11.42 31.59
CA GLY A 339 8.83 12.36 31.67
C GLY A 339 8.71 13.29 30.45
N LYS A 340 9.43 13.00 29.34
CA LYS A 340 9.36 13.80 28.11
C LYS A 340 8.26 13.27 27.19
N TYR A 341 7.58 14.17 26.50
CA TYR A 341 6.58 13.80 25.48
C TYR A 341 7.24 13.07 24.31
N ILE A 342 6.54 12.05 23.78
CA ILE A 342 7.02 11.20 22.70
C ILE A 342 6.56 11.65 21.30
N VAL A 343 5.88 12.79 21.20
CA VAL A 343 5.53 13.47 19.95
C VAL A 343 6.28 14.80 19.88
N ASN A 344 6.95 15.05 18.76
CA ASN A 344 7.80 16.24 18.59
C ASN A 344 7.82 16.73 17.14
N ASN A 345 8.04 18.02 16.96
CA ASN A 345 8.24 18.66 15.66
C ASN A 345 7.11 18.37 14.64
N ILE A 346 5.91 18.84 14.93
CA ILE A 346 4.77 18.80 14.02
C ILE A 346 4.62 20.18 13.37
N PHE A 347 4.63 20.23 12.04
CA PHE A 347 4.54 21.47 11.27
C PHE A 347 3.33 21.43 10.34
N VAL A 348 2.44 22.41 10.47
CA VAL A 348 1.25 22.55 9.63
C VAL A 348 1.30 23.92 8.95
N ASN A 349 1.40 23.93 7.63
CA ASN A 349 1.55 25.18 6.88
C ASN A 349 0.57 25.23 5.69
N ASN A 350 0.08 26.43 5.37
CA ASN A 350 -0.72 26.72 4.17
C ASN A 350 -1.89 25.72 3.98
N SER A 351 -2.54 25.30 5.04
CA SER A 351 -3.56 24.26 5.00
C SER A 351 -4.92 24.80 5.40
N VAL A 352 -5.98 24.19 4.88
CA VAL A 352 -7.37 24.61 5.09
C VAL A 352 -8.11 23.55 5.89
N PHE A 353 -8.78 23.97 6.95
CA PHE A 353 -9.65 23.17 7.80
C PHE A 353 -11.08 23.68 7.64
N ASP A 354 -11.83 23.11 6.68
CA ASP A 354 -13.22 23.44 6.40
C ASP A 354 -14.14 22.56 7.24
N ARG A 355 -14.94 23.19 8.14
CA ARG A 355 -15.76 22.47 9.14
C ARG A 355 -14.93 21.41 9.90
N GLY A 356 -13.69 21.77 10.22
CA GLY A 356 -12.74 20.95 10.92
C GLY A 356 -12.00 21.79 11.96
N ASN A 357 -11.26 21.12 12.82
CA ASN A 357 -10.43 21.76 13.83
C ASN A 357 -9.07 21.07 13.92
N ILE A 358 -8.16 21.74 14.62
CA ILE A 358 -6.91 21.16 15.07
C ILE A 358 -7.02 20.94 16.58
N ARG A 359 -6.84 19.72 17.02
CA ARG A 359 -6.72 19.37 18.43
C ARG A 359 -5.34 18.79 18.69
N ALA A 360 -4.58 19.42 19.58
CA ALA A 360 -3.21 19.01 19.89
C ALA A 360 -2.95 19.07 21.39
N PHE A 361 -2.36 18.00 21.94
CA PHE A 361 -1.96 17.94 23.34
C PHE A 361 -0.85 16.89 23.55
N GLY A 362 -0.07 17.06 24.60
CA GLY A 362 0.94 16.09 24.99
C GLY A 362 2.11 15.96 24.02
N LEU A 363 2.54 17.06 23.40
CA LEU A 363 3.67 17.08 22.47
C LEU A 363 4.68 18.16 22.87
N LYS A 364 5.88 18.07 22.32
CA LYS A 364 6.96 19.01 22.64
C LYS A 364 6.91 20.28 21.77
N ASN A 365 6.88 20.11 20.46
CA ASN A 365 6.89 21.22 19.51
C ASN A 365 5.82 21.03 18.44
N MET A 366 5.02 22.08 18.22
CA MET A 366 4.11 22.15 17.08
C MET A 366 4.08 23.59 16.57
N GLN A 367 4.04 23.75 15.26
CA GLN A 367 3.86 25.03 14.61
C GLN A 367 2.70 24.93 13.62
N VAL A 368 1.77 25.89 13.71
CA VAL A 368 0.70 26.07 12.72
C VAL A 368 0.88 27.44 12.11
N LYS A 369 1.04 27.54 10.80
CA LYS A 369 1.35 28.78 10.11
C LYS A 369 0.56 28.87 8.80
N ASP A 370 0.05 30.06 8.52
CA ASP A 370 -0.65 30.40 7.27
C ASP A 370 -1.79 29.38 6.93
N CYS A 371 -2.60 29.04 7.96
CA CYS A 371 -3.69 28.09 7.84
C CYS A 371 -5.04 28.78 8.01
N ASP A 372 -6.02 28.37 7.21
CA ASP A 372 -7.41 28.81 7.32
C ASP A 372 -8.21 27.77 8.12
N ILE A 373 -8.84 28.18 9.19
CA ILE A 373 -9.75 27.36 9.99
C ILE A 373 -11.14 27.94 9.86
N LEU A 374 -11.93 27.33 8.97
CA LEU A 374 -13.27 27.77 8.62
C LEU A 374 -14.28 26.96 9.45
N THR A 375 -14.94 27.62 10.40
CA THR A 375 -15.90 26.96 11.28
C THR A 375 -17.28 27.53 11.01
N ASP A 376 -18.31 26.66 10.97
CA ASP A 376 -19.69 27.11 11.12
C ASP A 376 -19.83 27.66 12.56
N SER A 377 -20.12 28.93 12.72
CA SER A 377 -20.45 29.79 13.86
C SER A 377 -20.06 29.43 15.32
N TYR A 378 -19.48 28.28 15.60
CA TYR A 378 -19.03 27.81 16.93
C TYR A 378 -17.66 27.10 16.93
N GLY A 379 -16.70 27.60 16.16
CA GLY A 379 -15.36 27.05 16.15
C GLY A 379 -14.54 27.44 17.37
N SER A 380 -14.12 26.47 18.16
CA SER A 380 -13.07 26.65 19.14
C SER A 380 -11.76 26.06 18.66
N VAL A 381 -10.72 26.87 18.58
CA VAL A 381 -9.35 26.40 18.50
C VAL A 381 -8.88 26.17 19.92
N SER A 382 -8.71 24.90 20.33
CA SER A 382 -8.18 24.59 21.65
C SER A 382 -6.68 24.31 21.57
N TYR A 383 -5.87 25.23 22.03
CA TYR A 383 -4.43 25.07 22.15
C TYR A 383 -4.06 24.82 23.62
N THR A 384 -3.48 23.68 23.94
CA THR A 384 -2.73 23.51 25.18
C THR A 384 -1.25 23.43 24.84
N HIS A 385 -0.50 24.52 25.10
CA HIS A 385 0.94 24.70 24.88
C HIS A 385 1.40 24.93 23.44
N LEU A 386 1.02 26.04 22.82
CA LEU A 386 1.81 26.64 21.74
C LEU A 386 2.79 27.64 22.36
N ARG A 387 4.09 27.52 22.11
CA ARG A 387 5.04 28.63 22.23
C ARG A 387 5.13 29.30 20.86
N ALA A 388 4.83 30.58 20.85
CA ALA A 388 5.11 31.49 19.75
C ALA A 388 6.63 31.62 19.54
#